data_f404b2462542c7b1a810135fec19e43e
#
_entry.id   f404b2462542c7b1a810135fec19e43e
#
_cell.length_a   1.000
_cell.length_b   1.000
_cell.length_c   1.000
_cell.angle_alpha   90.00
_cell.angle_beta   90.00
_cell.angle_gamma   90.00
#
_symmetry.space_group_name_H-M   'P 1'
#
loop_
_entity.id
_entity.type
_entity.pdbx_description
1 polymer ?
#
loop_
_entity_poly.entity_id
_entity_poly.type
_entity_poly.pdbx_seq_one_letter_code
_entity_poly.pdbx_strand_id
1 'polypeptide(L)'
;NIIPHEEHILDTQLTKRFFGFIDSFVVLSKKVENELLSFVPGAKYKYSPHPVYNIFKNTLSKEQAKAELKIATKKVLLFFGLIRKYKGLDILINAMEKINTELEDYTLLIVGECYENKDKYIDLIKKAGITDNVHCHYSFVPDNEVGKYFSASDVVVLPYKTASQSGIVQIAYHFDTPVIVSNVGGLPEIVDEGKTGYCVEPSSNAFAKAIKAFYEKDNISELNSNISDYKSQFSWNAMVNAIEELVNV
;
A
#
# COMPACT_ATOMS: atom_id res chain seq x y z
N ASN A 1 13.50 1.63 6.29
CA ASN A 1 13.90 0.23 6.49
C ASN A 1 15.31 0.21 7.05
N ILE A 2 15.54 -0.57 8.09
CA ILE A 2 16.90 -0.79 8.62
C ILE A 2 17.61 -1.79 7.72
N ILE A 3 16.90 -2.86 7.35
CA ILE A 3 17.37 -3.83 6.39
C ILE A 3 16.71 -3.50 5.04
N PRO A 4 17.51 -3.18 4.00
CA PRO A 4 16.97 -2.92 2.67
C PRO A 4 16.24 -4.13 2.09
N HIS A 5 15.20 -3.92 1.27
CA HIS A 5 14.53 -5.01 0.53
C HIS A 5 15.40 -5.63 -0.58
N GLU A 6 16.39 -4.88 -1.04
CA GLU A 6 17.43 -5.29 -2.01
C GLU A 6 18.77 -5.04 -1.32
N GLU A 7 19.35 -6.11 -0.74
CA GLU A 7 20.57 -6.03 0.08
C GLU A 7 21.84 -5.98 -0.78
N HIS A 8 22.80 -5.14 -0.37
CA HIS A 8 24.17 -5.11 -0.88
C HIS A 8 25.18 -5.51 0.20
N ILE A 9 26.35 -5.99 -0.23
CA ILE A 9 27.36 -6.64 0.65
C ILE A 9 27.81 -5.79 1.85
N LEU A 10 27.76 -4.46 1.77
CA LEU A 10 28.21 -3.55 2.83
C LEU A 10 27.07 -2.89 3.63
N ASP A 11 25.80 -3.12 3.29
CA ASP A 11 24.65 -2.39 3.88
C ASP A 11 24.61 -2.58 5.41
N THR A 12 24.75 -3.78 5.89
CA THR A 12 24.72 -4.09 7.33
C THR A 12 25.84 -3.39 8.11
N GLN A 13 27.06 -3.34 7.55
CA GLN A 13 28.20 -2.72 8.23
C GLN A 13 28.06 -1.19 8.23
N LEU A 14 27.64 -0.60 7.13
CA LEU A 14 27.41 0.82 7.01
C LEU A 14 26.26 1.28 7.92
N THR A 15 25.17 0.52 7.98
CA THR A 15 24.03 0.79 8.87
C THR A 15 24.45 0.74 10.34
N LYS A 16 25.20 -0.27 10.77
CA LYS A 16 25.73 -0.36 12.15
C LYS A 16 26.61 0.84 12.49
N ARG A 17 27.51 1.23 11.59
CA ARG A 17 28.39 2.37 11.81
C ARG A 17 27.60 3.67 11.88
N PHE A 18 26.62 3.87 11.00
CA PHE A 18 25.75 5.05 11.00
C PHE A 18 24.94 5.16 12.29
N PHE A 19 24.38 4.06 12.79
CA PHE A 19 23.61 4.03 14.03
C PHE A 19 24.43 4.39 15.27
N GLY A 20 25.75 4.20 15.24
CA GLY A 20 26.65 4.65 16.31
C GLY A 20 26.72 6.18 16.48
N PHE A 21 26.18 6.96 15.55
CA PHE A 21 26.12 8.43 15.61
C PHE A 21 24.72 8.96 15.93
N ILE A 22 23.74 8.07 16.21
CA ILE A 22 22.34 8.43 16.43
C ILE A 22 21.98 8.21 17.89
N ASP A 23 21.49 9.25 18.56
CA ASP A 23 21.12 9.23 19.97
C ASP A 23 19.74 8.60 20.21
N SER A 24 18.80 8.77 19.27
CA SER A 24 17.44 8.26 19.41
C SER A 24 16.76 8.03 18.06
N PHE A 25 15.72 7.17 18.06
CA PHE A 25 15.05 6.71 16.87
C PHE A 25 13.53 6.84 16.96
N VAL A 26 12.88 7.12 15.85
CA VAL A 26 11.44 6.88 15.67
C VAL A 26 11.27 5.69 14.73
N VAL A 27 10.52 4.70 15.18
CA VAL A 27 10.24 3.49 14.40
C VAL A 27 8.76 3.44 13.98
N LEU A 28 8.52 3.14 12.71
CA LEU A 28 7.19 3.26 12.09
C LEU A 28 6.39 1.96 12.11
N SER A 29 7.00 0.85 12.52
CA SER A 29 6.34 -0.45 12.65
C SER A 29 7.05 -1.31 13.70
N LYS A 30 6.35 -2.28 14.26
CA LYS A 30 6.91 -3.26 15.21
C LYS A 30 8.00 -4.11 14.56
N LYS A 31 7.87 -4.38 13.26
CA LYS A 31 8.92 -5.03 12.50
C LYS A 31 10.21 -4.20 12.53
N VAL A 32 10.15 -2.89 12.24
CA VAL A 32 11.32 -2.00 12.26
C VAL A 32 11.86 -1.83 13.68
N GLU A 33 11.01 -1.83 14.72
CA GLU A 33 11.42 -1.85 16.12
C GLU A 33 12.30 -3.07 16.42
N ASN A 34 11.85 -4.27 16.06
CA ASN A 34 12.60 -5.50 16.25
C ASN A 34 13.92 -5.50 15.47
N GLU A 35 13.92 -5.00 14.24
CA GLU A 35 15.14 -4.81 13.45
C GLU A 35 16.11 -3.86 14.16
N LEU A 36 15.63 -2.69 14.63
CA LEU A 36 16.45 -1.72 15.37
C LEU A 36 17.13 -2.36 16.58
N LEU A 37 16.34 -3.03 17.41
CA LEU A 37 16.85 -3.67 18.64
C LEU A 37 17.85 -4.79 18.36
N SER A 38 17.77 -5.45 17.21
CA SER A 38 18.78 -6.43 16.78
C SER A 38 20.09 -5.79 16.37
N PHE A 39 20.07 -4.55 15.83
CA PHE A 39 21.26 -3.78 15.44
C PHE A 39 21.87 -3.00 16.60
N VAL A 40 21.02 -2.39 17.43
CA VAL A 40 21.40 -1.55 18.56
C VAL A 40 20.61 -1.98 19.80
N PRO A 41 21.07 -3.02 20.52
CA PRO A 41 20.47 -3.42 21.78
C PRO A 41 20.45 -2.25 22.77
N GLY A 42 19.28 -1.91 23.33
CA GLY A 42 19.12 -0.77 24.24
C GLY A 42 18.99 0.59 23.57
N ALA A 43 18.71 0.65 22.26
CA ALA A 43 18.44 1.90 21.56
C ALA A 43 17.32 2.70 22.26
N LYS A 44 17.50 4.01 22.40
CA LYS A 44 16.45 4.95 22.82
C LYS A 44 15.53 5.18 21.62
N TYR A 45 14.25 4.78 21.73
CA TYR A 45 13.32 4.95 20.61
C TYR A 45 11.89 5.20 21.06
N LYS A 46 11.07 5.69 20.12
CA LYS A 46 9.61 5.74 20.21
C LYS A 46 9.00 5.04 18.99
N TYR A 47 7.95 4.28 19.24
CA TYR A 47 7.09 3.75 18.20
C TYR A 47 6.03 4.79 17.84
N SER A 48 5.96 5.16 16.59
CA SER A 48 4.90 6.01 16.04
C SER A 48 4.60 5.53 14.62
N PRO A 49 3.39 5.02 14.35
CA PRO A 49 3.00 4.62 13.00
C PRO A 49 3.12 5.78 12.03
N HIS A 50 3.34 5.45 10.75
CA HIS A 50 3.40 6.48 9.71
C HIS A 50 2.10 7.29 9.67
N PRO A 51 2.14 8.62 9.75
CA PRO A 51 0.95 9.45 9.68
C PRO A 51 0.25 9.36 8.33
N VAL A 52 -1.07 9.58 8.32
CA VAL A 52 -1.85 9.72 7.09
C VAL A 52 -1.38 10.97 6.33
N TYR A 53 -1.20 10.84 5.04
CA TYR A 53 -0.86 11.97 4.18
C TYR A 53 -2.03 12.94 4.07
N ASN A 54 -1.79 14.24 4.31
CA ASN A 54 -2.77 15.31 4.20
C ASN A 54 -2.47 16.30 3.07
N ILE A 55 -1.51 15.97 2.21
CA ILE A 55 -1.04 16.83 1.11
C ILE A 55 -1.85 16.67 -0.17
N PHE A 56 -2.52 15.53 -0.34
CA PHE A 56 -3.28 15.23 -1.54
C PHE A 56 -4.66 15.88 -1.48
N LYS A 57 -5.07 16.52 -2.58
CA LYS A 57 -6.40 17.12 -2.69
C LYS A 57 -7.44 16.05 -3.03
N ASN A 58 -8.49 15.97 -2.22
CA ASN A 58 -9.69 15.17 -2.51
C ASN A 58 -10.76 16.11 -3.06
N THR A 59 -10.71 16.37 -4.37
CA THR A 59 -11.59 17.37 -5.04
C THR A 59 -12.60 16.75 -6.00
N LEU A 60 -12.47 15.44 -6.28
CA LEU A 60 -13.31 14.76 -7.26
C LEU A 60 -14.24 13.75 -6.58
N SER A 61 -15.51 13.72 -7.00
CA SER A 61 -16.35 12.57 -6.69
C SER A 61 -15.84 11.33 -7.45
N LYS A 62 -16.28 10.15 -7.01
CA LYS A 62 -15.93 8.90 -7.68
C LYS A 62 -16.30 8.88 -9.16
N GLU A 63 -17.48 9.39 -9.48
CA GLU A 63 -18.00 9.49 -10.85
C GLU A 63 -17.16 10.43 -11.71
N GLN A 64 -16.78 11.60 -11.16
CA GLN A 64 -15.89 12.55 -11.83
C GLN A 64 -14.51 11.94 -12.09
N ALA A 65 -13.92 11.30 -11.08
CA ALA A 65 -12.63 10.65 -11.19
C ALA A 65 -12.64 9.51 -12.22
N LYS A 66 -13.69 8.69 -12.24
CA LYS A 66 -13.87 7.64 -13.26
C LYS A 66 -14.04 8.24 -14.66
N ALA A 67 -14.78 9.34 -14.80
CA ALA A 67 -14.97 10.02 -16.09
C ALA A 67 -13.63 10.56 -16.63
N GLU A 68 -12.80 11.20 -15.79
CA GLU A 68 -11.46 11.67 -16.18
C GLU A 68 -10.53 10.53 -16.61
N LEU A 69 -10.61 9.38 -15.94
CA LEU A 69 -9.84 8.19 -16.25
C LEU A 69 -10.45 7.33 -17.36
N LYS A 70 -11.62 7.73 -17.90
CA LYS A 70 -12.39 7.00 -18.94
C LYS A 70 -12.74 5.58 -18.51
N ILE A 71 -13.13 5.41 -17.24
CA ILE A 71 -13.54 4.14 -16.65
C ILE A 71 -15.06 4.04 -16.67
N ALA A 72 -15.60 3.06 -17.40
CA ALA A 72 -17.03 2.79 -17.47
C ALA A 72 -17.51 1.71 -16.50
N THR A 73 -16.60 0.82 -16.06
CA THR A 73 -16.92 -0.33 -15.21
C THR A 73 -17.35 0.08 -13.80
N LYS A 74 -18.15 -0.77 -13.16
CA LYS A 74 -18.64 -0.51 -11.79
C LYS A 74 -17.56 -0.69 -10.75
N LYS A 75 -16.75 -1.75 -10.89
CA LYS A 75 -15.71 -2.16 -9.93
C LYS A 75 -14.35 -1.61 -10.37
N VAL A 76 -13.62 -0.99 -9.45
CA VAL A 76 -12.30 -0.41 -9.74
C VAL A 76 -11.29 -0.81 -8.66
N LEU A 77 -10.29 -1.59 -9.06
CA LEU A 77 -9.18 -1.97 -8.20
C LEU A 77 -7.96 -1.11 -8.54
N LEU A 78 -7.18 -0.71 -7.54
CA LEU A 78 -5.99 0.11 -7.74
C LEU A 78 -4.74 -0.58 -7.17
N PHE A 79 -3.75 -0.77 -8.02
CA PHE A 79 -2.36 -0.96 -7.62
C PHE A 79 -1.63 0.36 -7.85
N PHE A 80 -1.04 0.95 -6.79
CA PHE A 80 -0.40 2.26 -6.85
C PHE A 80 1.01 2.26 -6.28
N GLY A 81 1.89 3.08 -6.87
CA GLY A 81 3.25 3.34 -6.41
C GLY A 81 4.33 2.73 -7.30
N LEU A 82 5.59 2.82 -6.88
CA LEU A 82 6.73 2.31 -7.66
C LEU A 82 6.56 0.82 -7.96
N ILE A 83 6.68 0.44 -9.23
CA ILE A 83 6.59 -0.95 -9.66
C ILE A 83 7.97 -1.57 -9.57
N ARG A 84 8.17 -2.43 -8.54
CA ARG A 84 9.38 -3.20 -8.25
C ARG A 84 9.02 -4.63 -7.89
N LYS A 85 9.96 -5.55 -8.05
CA LYS A 85 9.76 -6.99 -7.84
C LYS A 85 9.11 -7.32 -6.48
N TYR A 86 9.54 -6.66 -5.41
CA TYR A 86 9.01 -6.91 -4.08
C TYR A 86 7.58 -6.40 -3.86
N LYS A 87 7.08 -5.50 -4.73
CA LYS A 87 5.69 -5.00 -4.70
C LYS A 87 4.67 -6.01 -5.23
N GLY A 88 5.11 -7.09 -5.86
CA GLY A 88 4.28 -8.24 -6.17
C GLY A 88 3.19 -8.01 -7.22
N LEU A 89 3.37 -7.09 -8.18
CA LEU A 89 2.39 -6.87 -9.24
C LEU A 89 2.09 -8.15 -10.03
N ASP A 90 3.07 -9.04 -10.17
CA ASP A 90 2.89 -10.39 -10.73
C ASP A 90 1.88 -11.24 -9.96
N ILE A 91 1.84 -11.13 -8.62
CA ILE A 91 0.87 -11.83 -7.78
C ILE A 91 -0.55 -11.32 -8.10
N LEU A 92 -0.72 -10.00 -8.22
CA LEU A 92 -2.03 -9.40 -8.52
C LEU A 92 -2.53 -9.79 -9.91
N ILE A 93 -1.69 -9.69 -10.94
CA ILE A 93 -2.08 -10.07 -12.31
C ILE A 93 -2.52 -11.54 -12.34
N ASN A 94 -1.76 -12.44 -11.71
CA ASN A 94 -2.12 -13.86 -11.62
C ASN A 94 -3.36 -14.11 -10.73
N ALA A 95 -3.66 -13.24 -9.77
CA ALA A 95 -4.90 -13.30 -9.00
C ALA A 95 -6.11 -12.93 -9.86
N MET A 96 -5.98 -11.87 -10.65
CA MET A 96 -7.04 -11.43 -11.57
C MET A 96 -7.32 -12.46 -12.67
N GLU A 97 -6.27 -13.14 -13.21
CA GLU A 97 -6.44 -14.26 -14.12
C GLU A 97 -7.41 -15.32 -13.56
N LYS A 98 -7.26 -15.67 -12.27
CA LYS A 98 -8.05 -16.71 -11.62
C LYS A 98 -9.53 -16.36 -11.44
N ILE A 99 -9.85 -15.09 -11.32
CA ILE A 99 -11.21 -14.60 -11.07
C ILE A 99 -11.82 -13.86 -12.27
N ASN A 100 -11.11 -13.79 -13.39
CA ASN A 100 -11.54 -13.02 -14.57
C ASN A 100 -12.92 -13.45 -15.09
N THR A 101 -13.27 -14.73 -15.00
CA THR A 101 -14.58 -15.25 -15.40
C THR A 101 -15.67 -15.11 -14.33
N GLU A 102 -15.27 -14.80 -13.09
CA GLU A 102 -16.18 -14.70 -11.93
C GLU A 102 -16.41 -13.25 -11.50
N LEU A 103 -15.44 -12.37 -11.76
CA LEU A 103 -15.51 -10.94 -11.47
C LEU A 103 -15.81 -10.16 -12.75
N GLU A 104 -17.08 -9.82 -12.91
CA GLU A 104 -17.54 -9.05 -14.08
C GLU A 104 -17.48 -7.54 -13.81
N ASP A 105 -17.46 -6.73 -14.89
CA ASP A 105 -17.60 -5.27 -14.89
C ASP A 105 -16.56 -4.58 -13.98
N TYR A 106 -15.28 -4.93 -14.18
CA TYR A 106 -14.18 -4.37 -13.41
C TYR A 106 -13.09 -3.72 -14.26
N THR A 107 -12.39 -2.77 -13.65
CA THR A 107 -11.12 -2.22 -14.16
C THR A 107 -10.04 -2.38 -13.09
N LEU A 108 -8.88 -2.92 -13.47
CA LEU A 108 -7.66 -2.88 -12.69
C LEU A 108 -6.79 -1.72 -13.15
N LEU A 109 -6.60 -0.73 -12.28
CA LEU A 109 -5.65 0.36 -12.48
C LEU A 109 -4.27 -0.07 -11.97
N ILE A 110 -3.26 -0.04 -12.84
CA ILE A 110 -1.85 -0.24 -12.49
C ILE A 110 -1.14 1.08 -12.72
N VAL A 111 -0.79 1.76 -11.61
CA VAL A 111 -0.35 3.16 -11.65
C VAL A 111 0.95 3.35 -10.89
N GLY A 112 1.96 3.89 -11.57
CA GLY A 112 3.24 4.26 -10.99
C GLY A 112 4.44 3.96 -11.88
N GLU A 113 5.55 4.58 -11.55
CA GLU A 113 6.78 4.43 -12.32
C GLU A 113 7.33 3.00 -12.21
N CYS A 114 7.66 2.41 -13.37
CA CYS A 114 8.17 1.05 -13.45
C CYS A 114 9.69 1.03 -13.48
N TYR A 115 10.31 0.46 -12.43
CA TYR A 115 11.77 0.29 -12.29
C TYR A 115 12.26 -1.08 -12.77
N GLU A 116 11.37 -1.86 -13.38
CA GLU A 116 11.68 -3.13 -14.02
C GLU A 116 11.35 -3.08 -15.52
N ASN A 117 11.58 -4.18 -16.22
CA ASN A 117 11.12 -4.29 -17.60
C ASN A 117 9.57 -4.37 -17.62
N LYS A 118 8.92 -3.29 -18.07
CA LYS A 118 7.46 -3.18 -18.17
C LYS A 118 6.85 -4.22 -19.11
N ASP A 119 7.60 -4.67 -20.15
CA ASP A 119 7.10 -5.64 -21.13
C ASP A 119 6.75 -6.98 -20.46
N LYS A 120 7.49 -7.36 -19.42
CA LYS A 120 7.16 -8.52 -18.56
C LYS A 120 5.73 -8.45 -18.02
N TYR A 121 5.29 -7.30 -17.55
CA TYR A 121 3.93 -7.14 -17.01
C TYR A 121 2.88 -7.06 -18.10
N ILE A 122 3.20 -6.43 -19.24
CA ILE A 122 2.34 -6.40 -20.42
C ILE A 122 2.09 -7.82 -20.91
N ASP A 123 3.12 -8.65 -20.99
CA ASP A 123 3.00 -10.05 -21.43
C ASP A 123 2.22 -10.91 -20.42
N LEU A 124 2.40 -10.67 -19.11
CA LEU A 124 1.60 -11.33 -18.08
C LEU A 124 0.11 -10.97 -18.19
N ILE A 125 -0.23 -9.70 -18.41
CA ILE A 125 -1.61 -9.23 -18.60
C ILE A 125 -2.25 -9.88 -19.82
N LYS A 126 -1.50 -9.93 -20.95
CA LYS A 126 -1.98 -10.62 -22.17
C LYS A 126 -2.21 -12.11 -21.94
N LYS A 127 -1.24 -12.78 -21.30
CA LYS A 127 -1.33 -14.21 -20.97
C LYS A 127 -2.50 -14.52 -20.04
N ALA A 128 -2.77 -13.63 -19.08
CA ALA A 128 -3.88 -13.74 -18.17
C ALA A 128 -5.26 -13.48 -18.82
N GLY A 129 -5.29 -12.99 -20.08
CA GLY A 129 -6.52 -12.71 -20.81
C GLY A 129 -7.35 -11.55 -20.24
N ILE A 130 -6.68 -10.59 -19.55
CA ILE A 130 -7.35 -9.46 -18.86
C ILE A 130 -7.04 -8.10 -19.50
N THR A 131 -6.48 -8.08 -20.71
CA THR A 131 -6.01 -6.86 -21.37
C THR A 131 -7.07 -5.74 -21.42
N ASP A 132 -8.32 -6.09 -21.70
CA ASP A 132 -9.42 -5.14 -21.85
C ASP A 132 -9.89 -4.56 -20.50
N ASN A 133 -9.51 -5.21 -19.40
CA ASN A 133 -9.87 -4.82 -18.03
C ASN A 133 -8.74 -4.08 -17.31
N VAL A 134 -7.58 -3.85 -17.94
CA VAL A 134 -6.42 -3.26 -17.28
C VAL A 134 -6.03 -1.93 -17.91
N HIS A 135 -5.98 -0.89 -17.08
CA HIS A 135 -5.43 0.42 -17.46
C HIS A 135 -4.08 0.63 -16.79
N CYS A 136 -3.01 0.71 -17.60
CA CYS A 136 -1.65 0.91 -17.11
C CYS A 136 -1.19 2.36 -17.28
N HIS A 137 -0.60 2.92 -16.22
CA HIS A 137 0.09 4.20 -16.23
C HIS A 137 1.48 4.03 -15.63
N TYR A 138 2.48 3.69 -16.47
CA TYR A 138 3.84 3.35 -16.07
C TYR A 138 4.78 4.57 -15.95
N SER A 139 4.26 5.68 -15.41
CA SER A 139 5.05 6.89 -15.16
C SER A 139 4.75 7.49 -13.80
N PHE A 140 5.60 8.39 -13.37
CA PHE A 140 5.37 9.16 -12.14
C PHE A 140 4.05 9.91 -12.20
N VAL A 141 3.31 9.89 -11.10
CA VAL A 141 2.05 10.63 -10.94
C VAL A 141 2.31 11.85 -10.05
N PRO A 142 2.14 13.07 -10.56
CA PRO A 142 2.24 14.28 -9.75
C PRO A 142 1.22 14.31 -8.60
N ASP A 143 1.56 14.94 -7.47
CA ASP A 143 0.74 14.94 -6.26
C ASP A 143 -0.68 15.46 -6.49
N ASN A 144 -0.86 16.44 -7.37
CA ASN A 144 -2.17 17.00 -7.72
C ASN A 144 -3.04 16.04 -8.55
N GLU A 145 -2.48 14.96 -9.07
CA GLU A 145 -3.16 13.95 -9.87
C GLU A 145 -3.42 12.65 -9.12
N VAL A 146 -2.78 12.45 -7.97
CA VAL A 146 -2.92 11.23 -7.14
C VAL A 146 -4.38 11.01 -6.77
N GLY A 147 -5.08 12.08 -6.36
CA GLY A 147 -6.47 12.02 -5.89
C GLY A 147 -7.42 11.36 -6.87
N LYS A 148 -7.27 11.57 -8.18
CA LYS A 148 -8.19 10.98 -9.17
C LYS A 148 -8.15 9.44 -9.20
N TYR A 149 -6.97 8.83 -8.98
CA TYR A 149 -6.84 7.36 -8.98
C TYR A 149 -7.48 6.75 -7.73
N PHE A 150 -7.23 7.34 -6.56
CA PHE A 150 -7.80 6.84 -5.31
C PHE A 150 -9.31 7.10 -5.24
N SER A 151 -9.78 8.29 -5.64
CA SER A 151 -11.22 8.60 -5.67
C SER A 151 -12.00 7.73 -6.65
N ALA A 152 -11.40 7.29 -7.77
CA ALA A 152 -12.05 6.39 -8.71
C ALA A 152 -12.17 4.95 -8.19
N SER A 153 -11.37 4.56 -7.18
CA SER A 153 -11.17 3.17 -6.79
C SER A 153 -12.08 2.73 -5.65
N ASP A 154 -12.48 1.44 -5.65
CA ASP A 154 -13.17 0.79 -4.54
C ASP A 154 -12.21 0.26 -3.49
N VAL A 155 -11.03 -0.18 -3.94
CA VAL A 155 -10.05 -0.86 -3.11
C VAL A 155 -8.64 -0.68 -3.67
N VAL A 156 -7.68 -0.49 -2.77
CA VAL A 156 -6.25 -0.52 -3.10
C VAL A 156 -5.68 -1.89 -2.78
N VAL A 157 -5.01 -2.52 -3.75
CA VAL A 157 -4.47 -3.87 -3.60
C VAL A 157 -2.95 -3.83 -3.60
N LEU A 158 -2.33 -4.27 -2.50
CA LEU A 158 -0.89 -4.22 -2.26
C LEU A 158 -0.31 -5.62 -1.99
N PRO A 159 -0.02 -6.41 -3.04
CA PRO A 159 0.39 -7.81 -2.94
C PRO A 159 1.90 -7.95 -2.68
N TYR A 160 2.42 -7.18 -1.72
CA TYR A 160 3.84 -7.10 -1.45
C TYR A 160 4.41 -8.45 -1.00
N LYS A 161 5.59 -8.79 -1.52
CA LYS A 161 6.35 -9.99 -1.11
C LYS A 161 7.10 -9.74 0.20
N THR A 162 7.53 -8.50 0.40
CA THR A 162 8.15 -8.02 1.65
C THR A 162 7.77 -6.57 1.88
N ALA A 163 7.64 -6.16 3.14
CA ALA A 163 7.38 -4.78 3.53
C ALA A 163 7.93 -4.49 4.92
N SER A 164 8.32 -3.26 5.21
CA SER A 164 8.52 -2.74 6.56
C SER A 164 7.30 -1.95 7.01
N GLN A 165 6.76 -1.16 6.09
CA GLN A 165 5.54 -0.36 6.20
C GLN A 165 5.12 0.06 4.78
N SER A 166 3.95 0.71 4.62
CA SER A 166 3.53 1.23 3.32
C SER A 166 2.89 2.61 3.43
N GLY A 167 3.54 3.61 2.84
CA GLY A 167 2.93 4.93 2.66
C GLY A 167 1.68 4.89 1.77
N ILE A 168 1.55 3.89 0.89
CA ILE A 168 0.37 3.77 0.02
C ILE A 168 -0.90 3.45 0.81
N VAL A 169 -0.81 2.67 1.90
CA VAL A 169 -1.94 2.46 2.81
C VAL A 169 -2.38 3.78 3.42
N GLN A 170 -1.43 4.64 3.82
CA GLN A 170 -1.74 5.95 4.40
C GLN A 170 -2.37 6.92 3.37
N ILE A 171 -2.00 6.79 2.09
CA ILE A 171 -2.68 7.52 1.01
C ILE A 171 -4.10 6.96 0.82
N ALA A 172 -4.27 5.65 0.79
CA ALA A 172 -5.59 5.03 0.69
C ALA A 172 -6.52 5.49 1.81
N TYR A 173 -6.04 5.52 3.05
CA TYR A 173 -6.79 6.00 4.21
C TYR A 173 -7.09 7.50 4.16
N HIS A 174 -6.23 8.32 3.55
CA HIS A 174 -6.55 9.73 3.29
C HIS A 174 -7.83 9.87 2.44
N PHE A 175 -8.01 8.98 1.47
CA PHE A 175 -9.19 8.95 0.58
C PHE A 175 -10.31 8.01 1.07
N ASP A 176 -10.26 7.55 2.31
CA ASP A 176 -11.21 6.59 2.90
C ASP A 176 -11.36 5.30 2.08
N THR A 177 -10.32 4.91 1.34
CA THR A 177 -10.32 3.76 0.44
C THR A 177 -9.82 2.51 1.16
N PRO A 178 -10.60 1.41 1.21
CA PRO A 178 -10.17 0.13 1.79
C PRO A 178 -8.96 -0.47 1.10
N VAL A 179 -8.26 -1.34 1.83
CA VAL A 179 -7.06 -1.98 1.31
C VAL A 179 -7.14 -3.51 1.39
N ILE A 180 -6.55 -4.20 0.40
CA ILE A 180 -6.23 -5.63 0.49
C ILE A 180 -4.71 -5.74 0.42
N VAL A 181 -4.08 -6.18 1.50
CA VAL A 181 -2.62 -6.18 1.63
C VAL A 181 -2.09 -7.58 1.93
N SER A 182 -0.81 -7.79 1.62
CA SER A 182 -0.12 -9.01 2.07
C SER A 182 0.10 -9.00 3.57
N ASN A 183 -0.03 -10.16 4.22
CA ASN A 183 0.36 -10.40 5.61
C ASN A 183 1.88 -10.48 5.72
N VAL A 184 2.58 -9.37 5.44
CA VAL A 184 4.04 -9.27 5.51
C VAL A 184 4.49 -7.99 6.21
N GLY A 185 5.54 -8.10 7.00
CA GLY A 185 6.17 -6.96 7.67
C GLY A 185 5.23 -6.18 8.57
N GLY A 186 5.21 -4.85 8.42
CA GLY A 186 4.35 -3.96 9.19
C GLY A 186 2.99 -3.67 8.54
N LEU A 187 2.63 -4.32 7.43
CA LEU A 187 1.32 -4.09 6.79
C LEU A 187 0.13 -4.51 7.67
N PRO A 188 0.16 -5.68 8.34
CA PRO A 188 -0.92 -6.08 9.23
C PRO A 188 -1.11 -5.16 10.45
N GLU A 189 -0.08 -4.40 10.82
CA GLU A 189 -0.14 -3.52 11.99
C GLU A 189 -1.04 -2.28 11.78
N ILE A 190 -1.30 -1.92 10.52
CA ILE A 190 -2.05 -0.72 10.12
C ILE A 190 -3.40 -1.03 9.47
N VAL A 191 -3.77 -2.30 9.36
CA VAL A 191 -5.06 -2.74 8.81
C VAL A 191 -5.89 -3.36 9.92
N ASP A 192 -7.04 -2.78 10.22
CA ASP A 192 -8.04 -3.40 11.09
C ASP A 192 -8.87 -4.38 10.25
N GLU A 193 -8.58 -5.67 10.45
CA GLU A 193 -9.11 -6.77 9.64
C GLU A 193 -10.64 -6.74 9.58
N GLY A 194 -11.18 -6.71 8.36
CA GLY A 194 -12.62 -6.67 8.10
C GLY A 194 -13.30 -5.33 8.34
N LYS A 195 -12.57 -4.30 8.87
CA LYS A 195 -13.10 -2.95 9.09
C LYS A 195 -12.47 -1.90 8.18
N THR A 196 -11.16 -1.98 7.95
CA THR A 196 -10.48 -1.04 7.04
C THR A 196 -9.88 -1.74 5.83
N GLY A 197 -9.91 -3.06 5.80
CA GLY A 197 -9.38 -3.87 4.73
C GLY A 197 -9.16 -5.31 5.14
N TYR A 198 -8.32 -5.99 4.37
CA TYR A 198 -8.01 -7.41 4.57
C TYR A 198 -6.51 -7.66 4.45
N CYS A 199 -5.98 -8.54 5.34
CA CYS A 199 -4.61 -9.02 5.30
C CYS A 199 -4.59 -10.49 4.84
N VAL A 200 -3.88 -10.79 3.75
CA VAL A 200 -3.87 -12.14 3.17
C VAL A 200 -2.44 -12.60 2.87
N GLU A 201 -2.24 -13.89 2.75
CA GLU A 201 -0.95 -14.45 2.35
C GLU A 201 -0.50 -13.89 0.97
N PRO A 202 0.80 -13.66 0.75
CA PRO A 202 1.34 -13.09 -0.49
C PRO A 202 1.31 -14.10 -1.65
N SER A 203 0.10 -14.58 -1.99
CA SER A 203 -0.13 -15.53 -3.06
C SER A 203 -1.30 -15.12 -3.95
N SER A 204 -1.23 -15.45 -5.24
CA SER A 204 -2.31 -15.16 -6.19
C SER A 204 -3.64 -15.80 -5.79
N ASN A 205 -3.62 -17.00 -5.15
CA ASN A 205 -4.83 -17.66 -4.68
C ASN A 205 -5.49 -16.89 -3.52
N ALA A 206 -4.69 -16.39 -2.55
CA ALA A 206 -5.22 -15.65 -1.42
C ALA A 206 -5.79 -14.29 -1.87
N PHE A 207 -5.09 -13.56 -2.74
CA PHE A 207 -5.58 -12.30 -3.30
C PHE A 207 -6.84 -12.49 -4.15
N ALA A 208 -6.90 -13.51 -5.00
CA ALA A 208 -8.09 -13.84 -5.79
C ALA A 208 -9.32 -14.05 -4.90
N LYS A 209 -9.19 -14.87 -3.84
CA LYS A 209 -10.26 -15.11 -2.86
C LYS A 209 -10.68 -13.84 -2.13
N ALA A 210 -9.72 -13.02 -1.68
CA ALA A 210 -9.99 -11.79 -0.95
C ALA A 210 -10.69 -10.74 -1.82
N ILE A 211 -10.24 -10.55 -3.07
CA ILE A 211 -10.86 -9.62 -4.02
C ILE A 211 -12.30 -10.04 -4.32
N LYS A 212 -12.53 -11.34 -4.57
CA LYS A 212 -13.87 -11.87 -4.80
C LYS A 212 -14.77 -11.61 -3.59
N ALA A 213 -14.33 -12.02 -2.39
CA ALA A 213 -15.08 -11.83 -1.14
C ALA A 213 -15.34 -10.35 -0.83
N PHE A 214 -14.42 -9.46 -1.15
CA PHE A 214 -14.58 -8.01 -0.99
C PHE A 214 -15.79 -7.49 -1.77
N TYR A 215 -15.94 -7.89 -3.02
CA TYR A 215 -17.09 -7.45 -3.84
C TYR A 215 -18.38 -8.21 -3.55
N GLU A 216 -18.31 -9.45 -3.08
CA GLU A 216 -19.49 -10.23 -2.70
C GLU A 216 -20.16 -9.74 -1.42
N LYS A 217 -19.38 -9.15 -0.49
CA LYS A 217 -19.91 -8.62 0.79
C LYS A 217 -20.71 -7.33 0.65
N ASP A 218 -20.50 -6.58 -0.42
CA ASP A 218 -21.17 -5.30 -0.73
C ASP A 218 -21.22 -4.30 0.45
N ASN A 219 -20.13 -4.26 1.24
CA ASN A 219 -20.03 -3.41 2.43
C ASN A 219 -18.98 -2.29 2.29
N ILE A 220 -18.69 -1.85 1.07
CA ILE A 220 -17.65 -0.84 0.79
C ILE A 220 -17.92 0.46 1.54
N SER A 221 -19.17 0.92 1.59
CA SER A 221 -19.54 2.16 2.31
C SER A 221 -19.29 2.06 3.81
N GLU A 222 -19.48 0.89 4.41
CA GLU A 222 -19.16 0.63 5.82
C GLU A 222 -17.64 0.69 6.05
N LEU A 223 -16.85 0.05 5.18
CA LEU A 223 -15.39 0.08 5.25
C LEU A 223 -14.86 1.53 5.12
N ASN A 224 -15.40 2.31 4.19
CA ASN A 224 -15.03 3.72 4.02
C ASN A 224 -15.32 4.54 5.29
N SER A 225 -16.51 4.36 5.92
CA SER A 225 -16.86 5.01 7.17
C SER A 225 -15.92 4.62 8.32
N ASN A 226 -15.62 3.33 8.44
CA ASN A 226 -14.71 2.83 9.45
C ASN A 226 -13.30 3.43 9.29
N ILE A 227 -12.81 3.58 8.05
CA ILE A 227 -11.51 4.20 7.78
C ILE A 227 -11.51 5.66 8.20
N SER A 228 -12.60 6.40 7.95
CA SER A 228 -12.71 7.80 8.32
C SER A 228 -12.51 8.03 9.82
N ASP A 229 -13.03 7.13 10.66
CA ASP A 229 -12.81 7.14 12.10
C ASP A 229 -11.41 6.62 12.49
N TYR A 230 -11.00 5.48 11.89
CA TYR A 230 -9.77 4.78 12.20
C TYR A 230 -8.51 5.60 11.90
N LYS A 231 -8.49 6.36 10.79
CA LYS A 231 -7.32 7.14 10.36
C LYS A 231 -6.90 8.24 11.34
N SER A 232 -7.79 8.68 12.24
CA SER A 232 -7.51 9.73 13.22
C SER A 232 -6.33 9.39 14.15
N GLN A 233 -6.10 8.10 14.42
CA GLN A 233 -4.98 7.62 15.25
C GLN A 233 -3.61 7.78 14.56
N PHE A 234 -3.58 7.93 13.23
CA PHE A 234 -2.35 8.12 12.45
C PHE A 234 -2.13 9.61 12.15
N SER A 235 -2.14 10.44 13.19
CA SER A 235 -2.02 11.89 13.04
C SER A 235 -0.56 12.36 13.05
N TRP A 236 -0.29 13.47 12.35
CA TRP A 236 1.00 14.15 12.43
C TRP A 236 1.32 14.65 13.83
N ASN A 237 0.29 15.06 14.62
CA ASN A 237 0.49 15.48 16.01
C ASN A 237 1.01 14.34 16.88
N ALA A 238 0.53 13.11 16.69
CA ALA A 238 1.05 11.94 17.40
C ALA A 238 2.52 11.69 17.09
N MET A 239 2.93 11.84 15.83
CA MET A 239 4.33 11.72 15.40
C MET A 239 5.20 12.82 16.02
N VAL A 240 4.76 14.08 15.98
CA VAL A 240 5.49 15.22 16.56
C VAL A 240 5.67 15.02 18.06
N ASN A 241 4.61 14.66 18.79
CA ASN A 241 4.69 14.37 20.24
C ASN A 241 5.70 13.26 20.54
N ALA A 242 5.72 12.19 19.74
CA ALA A 242 6.68 11.10 19.91
C ALA A 242 8.15 11.58 19.72
N ILE A 243 8.38 12.51 18.80
CA ILE A 243 9.70 13.13 18.58
C ILE A 243 10.06 14.05 19.76
N GLU A 244 9.15 14.91 20.20
CA GLU A 244 9.38 15.83 21.31
C GLU A 244 9.70 15.09 22.62
N GLU A 245 9.02 13.99 22.88
CA GLU A 245 9.31 13.13 24.04
C GLU A 245 10.71 12.49 23.98
N LEU A 246 11.29 12.29 22.80
CA LEU A 246 12.67 11.80 22.65
C LEU A 246 13.72 12.87 22.91
N VAL A 247 13.40 14.14 22.59
CA VAL A 247 14.36 15.26 22.64
C VAL A 247 14.35 15.93 24.03
N ASN A 248 13.19 15.96 24.72
CA ASN A 248 13.00 16.67 25.98
C ASN A 248 13.35 15.84 27.24
N VAL A 249 14.09 14.74 27.10
CA VAL A 249 14.51 13.87 28.22
C VAL A 249 15.99 14.02 28.54
#